data_17b1d52cf6f18cd144e0824b371b176e
#
_entry.id   17b1d52cf6f18cd144e0824b371b176e
#
_cell.length_a   1.000
_cell.length_b   1.000
_cell.length_c   1.000
_cell.angle_alpha   90.00
_cell.angle_beta   90.00
_cell.angle_gamma   90.00
#
_symmetry.space_group_name_H-M   'P 1'
#
loop_
_entity.id
_entity.type
_entity.pdbx_description
1 polymer ?
#
loop_
_entity_poly.entity_id
_entity_poly.type
_entity_poly.pdbx_seq_one_letter_code
_entity_poly.pdbx_strand_id
1 'polypeptide(L)'
;MSRFERAYCCSSVWRSSSSTIARELCAQRLGRDVLEIGVGSGSVAQQLLSDAPELAWTAIDIDPHMTQAAATRLREFAGASVTTADATAMPFPAESFDSVVSCLMLHHIIDWERAVAETARVLRPGGIFVGYDLTRTVLASLFHRLDGSPYRLIAPDDFRTECSRHGLTASLQSGLLGHVMRFVAYKN
;
A
#
# COMPACT_ATOMS: atom_id res chain seq x y z
N MET A 1 -12.26 -2.99 -8.01
CA MET A 1 -11.40 -2.45 -9.13
C MET A 1 -12.14 -2.60 -10.47
N SER A 2 -11.97 -1.63 -11.39
CA SER A 2 -12.45 -1.72 -12.76
C SER A 2 -11.67 -2.75 -13.58
N ARG A 3 -12.19 -3.16 -14.74
CA ARG A 3 -11.46 -4.05 -15.67
C ARG A 3 -10.20 -3.38 -16.22
N PHE A 4 -10.23 -2.06 -16.38
CA PHE A 4 -9.09 -1.28 -16.86
C PHE A 4 -7.98 -1.24 -15.81
N GLU A 5 -8.30 -0.95 -14.55
CA GLU A 5 -7.33 -0.94 -13.45
C GLU A 5 -6.65 -2.31 -13.28
N ARG A 6 -7.42 -3.41 -13.35
CA ARG A 6 -6.84 -4.77 -13.29
C ARG A 6 -5.85 -5.00 -14.43
N ALA A 7 -6.21 -4.61 -15.67
CA ALA A 7 -5.33 -4.74 -16.83
C ALA A 7 -4.05 -3.89 -16.66
N TYR A 8 -4.20 -2.66 -16.15
CA TYR A 8 -3.06 -1.78 -15.86
C TYR A 8 -2.13 -2.37 -14.81
N CYS A 9 -2.65 -2.82 -13.66
CA CYS A 9 -1.85 -3.45 -12.59
C CYS A 9 -1.11 -4.72 -13.03
N CYS A 10 -1.62 -5.41 -14.07
CA CYS A 10 -0.96 -6.57 -14.66
C CYS A 10 -0.01 -6.22 -15.82
N SER A 11 0.04 -4.96 -16.26
CA SER A 11 0.81 -4.53 -17.42
C SER A 11 2.33 -4.45 -17.17
N SER A 12 3.11 -4.43 -18.28
CA SER A 12 4.55 -4.19 -18.21
C SER A 12 4.90 -2.74 -17.81
N VAL A 13 4.00 -1.80 -18.11
CA VAL A 13 4.15 -0.38 -17.72
C VAL A 13 4.12 -0.26 -16.20
N TRP A 14 3.14 -0.91 -15.54
CA TRP A 14 3.08 -0.94 -14.09
C TRP A 14 4.32 -1.61 -13.47
N ARG A 15 4.77 -2.74 -14.03
CA ARG A 15 5.99 -3.40 -13.54
C ARG A 15 7.22 -2.51 -13.60
N SER A 16 7.39 -1.74 -14.68
CA SER A 16 8.52 -0.81 -14.81
C SER A 16 8.43 0.32 -13.78
N SER A 17 7.23 0.86 -13.55
CA SER A 17 7.01 1.92 -12.55
C SER A 17 7.20 1.40 -11.13
N SER A 18 6.74 0.19 -10.83
CA SER A 18 6.83 -0.42 -9.50
C SER A 18 8.28 -0.69 -9.06
N SER A 19 9.22 -0.90 -10.00
CA SER A 19 10.63 -1.08 -9.67
C SER A 19 11.30 0.17 -9.07
N THR A 20 10.90 1.36 -9.50
CA THR A 20 11.38 2.62 -8.90
C THR A 20 10.81 2.81 -7.50
N ILE A 21 9.55 2.49 -7.33
CA ILE A 21 8.83 2.54 -6.06
C ILE A 21 9.46 1.57 -5.04
N ALA A 22 9.68 0.33 -5.44
CA ALA A 22 10.29 -0.68 -4.59
C ALA A 22 11.66 -0.22 -4.08
N ARG A 23 12.51 0.37 -4.95
CA ARG A 23 13.81 0.91 -4.53
C ARG A 23 13.71 2.02 -3.48
N GLU A 24 12.71 2.88 -3.60
CA GLU A 24 12.47 3.94 -2.60
C GLU A 24 11.97 3.38 -1.27
N LEU A 25 11.16 2.32 -1.32
CA LEU A 25 10.69 1.60 -0.12
C LEU A 25 11.83 0.80 0.54
N CYS A 26 12.72 0.18 -0.24
CA CYS A 26 13.92 -0.50 0.27
C CYS A 26 14.86 0.42 1.04
N ALA A 27 14.86 1.73 0.74
CA ALA A 27 15.61 2.71 1.51
C ALA A 27 15.07 2.89 2.94
N GLN A 28 13.84 2.46 3.20
CA GLN A 28 13.27 2.38 4.54
C GLN A 28 13.64 1.04 5.17
N ARG A 29 13.96 1.04 6.45
CA ARG A 29 14.24 -0.22 7.17
C ARG A 29 12.92 -0.90 7.53
N LEU A 30 12.45 -1.79 6.66
CA LEU A 30 11.14 -2.42 6.80
C LEU A 30 11.02 -3.42 7.97
N GLY A 31 12.08 -3.80 8.66
CA GLY A 31 11.98 -4.91 9.62
C GLY A 31 11.70 -6.24 8.92
N ARG A 32 11.39 -7.29 9.68
CA ARG A 32 11.21 -8.65 9.13
C ARG A 32 9.78 -8.94 8.69
N ASP A 33 8.81 -8.61 9.54
CA ASP A 33 7.41 -8.95 9.32
C ASP A 33 6.70 -7.78 8.63
N VAL A 34 6.44 -7.91 7.33
CA VAL A 34 5.88 -6.85 6.47
C VAL A 34 4.48 -7.22 6.02
N LEU A 35 3.55 -6.29 6.15
CA LEU A 35 2.21 -6.36 5.57
C LEU A 35 2.11 -5.38 4.39
N GLU A 36 1.71 -5.85 3.23
CA GLU A 36 1.30 -5.00 2.09
C GLU A 36 -0.21 -4.97 1.99
N ILE A 37 -0.79 -3.76 2.03
CA ILE A 37 -2.23 -3.54 1.83
C ILE A 37 -2.50 -3.06 0.40
N GLY A 38 -3.37 -3.78 -0.33
CA GLY A 38 -3.66 -3.53 -1.74
C GLY A 38 -2.53 -4.02 -2.65
N VAL A 39 -2.18 -5.30 -2.54
CA VAL A 39 -1.05 -5.89 -3.28
C VAL A 39 -1.21 -5.86 -4.80
N GLY A 40 -2.44 -5.70 -5.31
CA GLY A 40 -2.72 -5.75 -6.73
C GLY A 40 -2.16 -7.04 -7.36
N SER A 41 -1.39 -6.92 -8.43
CA SER A 41 -0.77 -8.07 -9.08
C SER A 41 0.54 -8.56 -8.43
N GLY A 42 0.97 -7.99 -7.28
CA GLY A 42 2.17 -8.39 -6.54
C GLY A 42 3.50 -7.88 -7.14
N SER A 43 3.47 -6.86 -7.99
CA SER A 43 4.69 -6.38 -8.66
C SER A 43 5.68 -5.69 -7.72
N VAL A 44 5.18 -4.92 -6.73
CA VAL A 44 6.00 -4.26 -5.72
C VAL A 44 6.59 -5.31 -4.77
N ALA A 45 5.75 -6.21 -4.25
CA ALA A 45 6.18 -7.32 -3.40
C ALA A 45 7.27 -8.17 -4.06
N GLN A 46 7.08 -8.55 -5.34
CA GLN A 46 8.06 -9.34 -6.08
C GLN A 46 9.42 -8.66 -6.11
N GLN A 47 9.46 -7.36 -6.40
CA GLN A 47 10.74 -6.63 -6.47
C GLN A 47 11.40 -6.56 -5.10
N LEU A 48 10.64 -6.22 -4.04
CA LEU A 48 11.16 -6.12 -2.68
C LEU A 48 11.71 -7.46 -2.18
N LEU A 49 10.97 -8.55 -2.41
CA LEU A 49 11.39 -9.90 -2.02
C LEU A 49 12.58 -10.42 -2.86
N SER A 50 12.74 -9.94 -4.10
CA SER A 50 13.94 -10.26 -4.89
C SER A 50 15.20 -9.60 -4.33
N ASP A 51 15.07 -8.41 -3.75
CA ASP A 51 16.17 -7.64 -3.17
C ASP A 51 16.41 -8.01 -1.69
N ALA A 52 15.37 -8.50 -0.97
CA ALA A 52 15.40 -8.88 0.44
C ALA A 52 14.57 -10.16 0.69
N PRO A 53 15.08 -11.34 0.30
CA PRO A 53 14.32 -12.59 0.35
C PRO A 53 14.08 -13.12 1.78
N GLU A 54 14.74 -12.55 2.78
CA GLU A 54 14.55 -12.88 4.20
C GLU A 54 13.30 -12.28 4.81
N LEU A 55 12.60 -11.36 4.13
CA LEU A 55 11.37 -10.75 4.63
C LEU A 55 10.23 -11.77 4.69
N ALA A 56 9.49 -11.73 5.79
CA ALA A 56 8.20 -12.39 5.92
C ALA A 56 7.12 -11.44 5.42
N TRP A 57 6.65 -11.68 4.18
CA TRP A 57 5.75 -10.78 3.46
C TRP A 57 4.33 -11.31 3.48
N THR A 58 3.45 -10.62 4.16
CA THR A 58 2.01 -10.86 4.11
C THR A 58 1.37 -9.82 3.21
N ALA A 59 0.58 -10.23 2.22
CA ALA A 59 -0.05 -9.33 1.27
C ALA A 59 -1.56 -9.51 1.26
N ILE A 60 -2.31 -8.42 1.28
CA ILE A 60 -3.78 -8.45 1.18
C ILE A 60 -4.29 -7.58 0.03
N ASP A 61 -5.41 -8.01 -0.54
CA ASP A 61 -6.23 -7.22 -1.45
C ASP A 61 -7.69 -7.63 -1.29
N ILE A 62 -8.62 -6.72 -1.52
CA ILE A 62 -10.06 -7.02 -1.46
C ILE A 62 -10.56 -7.75 -2.72
N ASP A 63 -9.82 -7.64 -3.84
CA ASP A 63 -10.18 -8.26 -5.11
C ASP A 63 -9.55 -9.67 -5.23
N PRO A 64 -10.38 -10.76 -5.26
CA PRO A 64 -9.86 -12.14 -5.37
C PRO A 64 -9.04 -12.38 -6.65
N HIS A 65 -9.30 -11.67 -7.73
CA HIS A 65 -8.50 -11.80 -8.96
C HIS A 65 -7.09 -11.23 -8.77
N MET A 66 -6.95 -10.16 -7.98
CA MET A 66 -5.65 -9.58 -7.65
C MET A 66 -4.87 -10.50 -6.70
N THR A 67 -5.49 -11.01 -5.65
CA THR A 67 -4.81 -11.94 -4.74
C THR A 67 -4.39 -13.23 -5.45
N GLN A 68 -5.17 -13.74 -6.40
CA GLN A 68 -4.78 -14.89 -7.22
C GLN A 68 -3.57 -14.57 -8.13
N ALA A 69 -3.56 -13.40 -8.77
CA ALA A 69 -2.44 -12.95 -9.60
C ALA A 69 -1.17 -12.76 -8.76
N ALA A 70 -1.28 -12.13 -7.59
CA ALA A 70 -0.19 -11.94 -6.65
C ALA A 70 0.34 -13.27 -6.12
N ALA A 71 -0.52 -14.19 -5.70
CA ALA A 71 -0.12 -15.52 -5.23
C ALA A 71 0.65 -16.30 -6.31
N THR A 72 0.20 -16.21 -7.57
CA THR A 72 0.91 -16.82 -8.71
C THR A 72 2.29 -16.21 -8.90
N ARG A 73 2.40 -14.90 -8.79
CA ARG A 73 3.65 -14.15 -8.95
C ARG A 73 4.65 -14.41 -7.83
N LEU A 74 4.15 -14.51 -6.61
CA LEU A 74 4.98 -14.62 -5.41
C LEU A 74 5.27 -16.08 -4.98
N ARG A 75 4.78 -17.07 -5.73
CA ARG A 75 4.87 -18.49 -5.37
C ARG A 75 6.30 -19.02 -5.09
N GLU A 76 7.32 -18.38 -5.67
CA GLU A 76 8.72 -18.79 -5.52
C GLU A 76 9.38 -18.19 -4.27
N PHE A 77 8.73 -17.26 -3.59
CA PHE A 77 9.20 -16.64 -2.36
C PHE A 77 8.59 -17.33 -1.15
N ALA A 78 9.37 -18.18 -0.49
CA ALA A 78 8.89 -18.97 0.65
C ALA A 78 8.36 -18.13 1.83
N GLY A 79 8.84 -16.90 1.98
CA GLY A 79 8.40 -15.95 3.00
C GLY A 79 7.12 -15.18 2.63
N ALA A 80 6.56 -15.37 1.42
CA ALA A 80 5.40 -14.64 0.95
C ALA A 80 4.09 -15.38 1.22
N SER A 81 3.09 -14.67 1.72
CA SER A 81 1.70 -15.14 1.84
C SER A 81 0.74 -14.11 1.27
N VAL A 82 -0.32 -14.56 0.59
CA VAL A 82 -1.32 -13.68 -0.02
C VAL A 82 -2.72 -14.11 0.43
N THR A 83 -3.52 -13.15 0.90
CA THR A 83 -4.87 -13.41 1.41
C THR A 83 -5.85 -12.36 0.90
N THR A 84 -7.07 -12.78 0.55
CA THR A 84 -8.15 -11.84 0.24
C THR A 84 -8.71 -11.28 1.55
N ALA A 85 -8.54 -9.97 1.77
CA ALA A 85 -9.01 -9.29 2.98
C ALA A 85 -9.27 -7.81 2.74
N ASP A 86 -10.11 -7.23 3.60
CA ASP A 86 -10.44 -5.80 3.63
C ASP A 86 -9.45 -5.07 4.54
N ALA A 87 -8.77 -4.04 4.01
CA ALA A 87 -7.83 -3.23 4.77
C ALA A 87 -8.51 -2.38 5.88
N THR A 88 -9.84 -2.22 5.83
CA THR A 88 -10.63 -1.53 6.88
C THR A 88 -11.03 -2.44 8.04
N ALA A 89 -10.74 -3.75 7.94
CA ALA A 89 -11.05 -4.76 8.96
C ALA A 89 -10.09 -5.95 8.81
N MET A 90 -8.81 -5.73 9.10
CA MET A 90 -7.75 -6.70 8.84
C MET A 90 -7.84 -7.92 9.77
N PRO A 91 -7.75 -9.17 9.25
CA PRO A 91 -7.87 -10.38 10.05
C PRO A 91 -6.56 -10.76 10.77
N PHE A 92 -5.84 -9.76 11.28
CA PHE A 92 -4.58 -9.97 11.98
C PHE A 92 -4.68 -9.46 13.42
N PRO A 93 -3.96 -10.08 14.37
CA PRO A 93 -3.84 -9.55 15.72
C PRO A 93 -3.20 -8.16 15.74
N ALA A 94 -3.40 -7.41 16.83
CA ALA A 94 -2.65 -6.19 17.07
C ALA A 94 -1.15 -6.50 17.16
N GLU A 95 -0.31 -5.53 16.77
CA GLU A 95 1.14 -5.60 16.93
C GLU A 95 1.79 -6.83 16.28
N SER A 96 1.30 -7.19 15.08
CA SER A 96 1.78 -8.36 14.32
C SER A 96 2.91 -8.04 13.34
N PHE A 97 3.04 -6.78 12.91
CA PHE A 97 3.95 -6.40 11.83
C PHE A 97 4.93 -5.30 12.25
N ASP A 98 6.14 -5.38 11.72
CA ASP A 98 7.16 -4.33 11.86
C ASP A 98 6.89 -3.19 10.89
N SER A 99 6.32 -3.53 9.71
CA SER A 99 6.01 -2.55 8.67
C SER A 99 4.68 -2.84 7.98
N VAL A 100 3.99 -1.77 7.61
CA VAL A 100 2.88 -1.81 6.66
C VAL A 100 3.25 -0.99 5.43
N VAL A 101 3.05 -1.56 4.25
CA VAL A 101 3.32 -0.95 2.94
C VAL A 101 2.01 -0.71 2.21
N SER A 102 1.84 0.48 1.59
CA SER A 102 0.69 0.81 0.74
C SER A 102 1.13 1.60 -0.48
N CYS A 103 0.78 1.10 -1.67
CA CYS A 103 1.23 1.69 -2.93
C CYS A 103 0.05 1.94 -3.88
N LEU A 104 -0.36 3.22 -4.04
CA LEU A 104 -1.46 3.66 -4.91
C LEU A 104 -2.77 2.90 -4.64
N MET A 105 -3.13 2.72 -3.37
CA MET A 105 -4.27 1.91 -2.99
C MET A 105 -5.27 2.63 -2.06
N LEU A 106 -4.79 3.44 -1.11
CA LEU A 106 -5.66 4.06 -0.12
C LEU A 106 -6.77 4.92 -0.75
N HIS A 107 -6.49 5.60 -1.86
CA HIS A 107 -7.50 6.41 -2.56
C HIS A 107 -8.65 5.59 -3.15
N HIS A 108 -8.53 4.27 -3.27
CA HIS A 108 -9.63 3.36 -3.64
C HIS A 108 -10.49 2.94 -2.44
N ILE A 109 -10.07 3.23 -1.22
CA ILE A 109 -10.83 2.96 -0.01
C ILE A 109 -11.62 4.21 0.37
N ILE A 110 -12.94 4.14 0.32
CA ILE A 110 -13.79 5.29 0.68
C ILE A 110 -13.59 5.66 2.16
N ASP A 111 -13.51 4.66 3.04
CA ASP A 111 -13.26 4.81 4.48
C ASP A 111 -11.77 4.59 4.80
N TRP A 112 -10.88 5.28 4.09
CA TRP A 112 -9.42 5.14 4.23
C TRP A 112 -8.93 5.45 5.66
N GLU A 113 -9.67 6.25 6.42
CA GLU A 113 -9.40 6.51 7.84
C GLU A 113 -9.42 5.21 8.66
N ARG A 114 -10.36 4.30 8.36
CA ARG A 114 -10.40 2.98 9.01
C ARG A 114 -9.20 2.12 8.63
N ALA A 115 -8.74 2.20 7.38
CA ALA A 115 -7.54 1.50 6.96
C ALA A 115 -6.28 2.03 7.69
N VAL A 116 -6.19 3.34 7.95
CA VAL A 116 -5.13 3.94 8.78
C VAL A 116 -5.23 3.47 10.23
N ALA A 117 -6.44 3.42 10.80
CA ALA A 117 -6.66 2.91 12.16
C ALA A 117 -6.24 1.44 12.30
N GLU A 118 -6.64 0.59 11.36
CA GLU A 118 -6.25 -0.81 11.33
C GLU A 118 -4.73 -0.98 11.12
N THR A 119 -4.12 -0.17 10.25
CA THR A 119 -2.67 -0.12 10.07
C THR A 119 -1.96 0.19 11.39
N ALA A 120 -2.42 1.20 12.11
CA ALA A 120 -1.86 1.53 13.43
C ALA A 120 -2.05 0.39 14.44
N ARG A 121 -3.19 -0.31 14.40
CA ARG A 121 -3.47 -1.44 15.29
C ARG A 121 -2.52 -2.61 15.07
N VAL A 122 -2.29 -2.99 13.79
CA VAL A 122 -1.48 -4.16 13.46
C VAL A 122 0.02 -3.90 13.52
N LEU A 123 0.47 -2.65 13.46
CA LEU A 123 1.87 -2.29 13.64
C LEU A 123 2.31 -2.49 15.09
N ARG A 124 3.51 -3.00 15.28
CA ARG A 124 4.22 -3.00 16.58
C ARG A 124 4.62 -1.58 16.98
N PRO A 125 4.78 -1.28 18.29
CA PRO A 125 5.42 -0.04 18.71
C PRO A 125 6.78 0.15 18.04
N GLY A 126 7.06 1.35 17.52
CA GLY A 126 8.25 1.65 16.72
C GLY A 126 8.18 1.17 15.27
N GLY A 127 7.12 0.46 14.87
CA GLY A 127 6.90 0.01 13.50
C GLY A 127 6.58 1.17 12.55
N ILE A 128 6.66 0.92 11.24
CA ILE A 128 6.50 1.94 10.23
C ILE A 128 5.33 1.65 9.27
N PHE A 129 4.60 2.70 8.91
CA PHE A 129 3.66 2.71 7.80
C PHE A 129 4.27 3.52 6.67
N VAL A 130 4.53 2.91 5.53
CA VAL A 130 5.27 3.53 4.43
C VAL A 130 4.58 3.30 3.09
N GLY A 131 4.66 4.28 2.22
CA GLY A 131 4.11 4.14 0.89
C GLY A 131 3.96 5.46 0.15
N TYR A 132 3.11 5.42 -0.86
CA TYR A 132 2.76 6.60 -1.63
C TYR A 132 1.33 6.44 -2.17
N ASP A 133 0.68 7.59 -2.35
CA ASP A 133 -0.69 7.62 -2.87
C ASP A 133 -0.96 8.89 -3.67
N LEU A 134 -2.05 8.86 -4.45
CA LEU A 134 -2.51 10.03 -5.19
C LEU A 134 -3.10 11.08 -4.25
N THR A 135 -2.72 12.33 -4.47
CA THR A 135 -3.27 13.45 -3.73
C THR A 135 -4.48 14.05 -4.44
N ARG A 136 -5.26 14.83 -3.70
CA ARG A 136 -6.43 15.53 -4.22
C ARG A 136 -6.04 16.66 -5.18
N THR A 137 -5.91 16.32 -6.48
CA THR A 137 -5.65 17.25 -7.58
C THR A 137 -6.73 17.15 -8.66
N VAL A 138 -6.88 18.20 -9.45
CA VAL A 138 -7.87 18.22 -10.56
C VAL A 138 -7.59 17.11 -11.57
N LEU A 139 -6.32 16.89 -11.90
CA LEU A 139 -5.91 15.87 -12.88
C LEU A 139 -6.21 14.45 -12.37
N ALA A 140 -5.86 14.13 -11.12
CA ALA A 140 -6.17 12.85 -10.52
C ALA A 140 -7.69 12.60 -10.45
N SER A 141 -8.47 13.62 -10.09
CA SER A 141 -9.93 13.53 -10.07
C SER A 141 -10.52 13.28 -11.45
N LEU A 142 -9.99 13.93 -12.49
CA LEU A 142 -10.45 13.73 -13.86
C LEU A 142 -10.16 12.30 -14.36
N PHE A 143 -8.97 11.78 -14.07
CA PHE A 143 -8.59 10.42 -14.44
C PHE A 143 -9.54 9.37 -13.84
N HIS A 144 -9.82 9.44 -12.54
CA HIS A 144 -10.72 8.50 -11.87
C HIS A 144 -12.19 8.64 -12.30
N ARG A 145 -12.63 9.86 -12.64
CA ARG A 145 -14.00 10.04 -13.19
C ARG A 145 -14.19 9.31 -14.52
N LEU A 146 -13.15 9.19 -15.33
CA LEU A 146 -13.20 8.47 -16.60
C LEU A 146 -13.13 6.94 -16.40
N ASP A 147 -12.44 6.48 -15.38
CA ASP A 147 -12.32 5.06 -15.06
C ASP A 147 -13.59 4.46 -14.41
N GLY A 148 -14.40 5.27 -13.72
CA GLY A 148 -15.66 4.86 -13.09
C GLY A 148 -15.52 4.03 -11.82
N SER A 149 -14.32 3.83 -11.31
CA SER A 149 -14.08 3.16 -10.02
C SER A 149 -14.41 4.09 -8.85
N PRO A 150 -14.92 3.57 -7.72
CA PRO A 150 -15.04 4.35 -6.49
C PRO A 150 -13.65 4.84 -6.05
N TYR A 151 -13.53 6.12 -5.74
CA TYR A 151 -12.29 6.71 -5.24
C TYR A 151 -12.56 7.87 -4.29
N ARG A 152 -11.62 8.11 -3.38
CA ARG A 152 -11.59 9.27 -2.52
C ARG A 152 -10.15 9.73 -2.35
N LEU A 153 -9.76 10.76 -3.12
CA LEU A 153 -8.41 11.32 -3.07
C LEU A 153 -8.15 11.97 -1.70
N ILE A 154 -6.95 11.73 -1.17
CA ILE A 154 -6.57 12.11 0.17
C ILE A 154 -5.77 13.41 0.12
N ALA A 155 -6.14 14.41 0.93
CA ALA A 155 -5.28 15.57 1.12
C ALA A 155 -4.16 15.25 2.11
N PRO A 156 -2.92 15.70 1.87
CA PRO A 156 -1.77 15.40 2.73
C PRO A 156 -2.00 15.77 4.20
N ASP A 157 -2.67 16.89 4.48
CA ASP A 157 -2.94 17.32 5.85
C ASP A 157 -4.03 16.48 6.52
N ASP A 158 -5.04 16.01 5.77
CA ASP A 158 -6.05 15.08 6.28
C ASP A 158 -5.38 13.75 6.67
N PHE A 159 -4.47 13.23 5.81
CA PHE A 159 -3.71 12.02 6.09
C PHE A 159 -2.84 12.14 7.34
N ARG A 160 -2.10 13.25 7.46
CA ARG A 160 -1.26 13.52 8.65
C ARG A 160 -2.09 13.58 9.92
N THR A 161 -3.24 14.24 9.85
CA THR A 161 -4.15 14.38 10.99
C THR A 161 -4.68 13.02 11.42
N GLU A 162 -5.09 12.18 10.47
CA GLU A 162 -5.61 10.84 10.78
C GLU A 162 -4.53 9.92 11.33
N CYS A 163 -3.33 9.93 10.76
CA CYS A 163 -2.18 9.23 11.34
C CYS A 163 -1.95 9.62 12.81
N SER A 164 -1.97 10.92 13.11
CA SER A 164 -1.76 11.43 14.46
C SER A 164 -2.84 10.97 15.44
N ARG A 165 -4.10 10.86 15.01
CA ARG A 165 -5.22 10.35 15.84
C ARG A 165 -5.01 8.93 16.31
N HIS A 166 -4.25 8.14 15.53
CA HIS A 166 -3.97 6.73 15.81
C HIS A 166 -2.53 6.48 16.29
N GLY A 167 -1.84 7.53 16.79
CA GLY A 167 -0.50 7.39 17.36
C GLY A 167 0.61 7.17 16.32
N LEU A 168 0.36 7.57 15.06
CA LEU A 168 1.36 7.52 13.99
C LEU A 168 1.90 8.93 13.74
N THR A 169 3.22 9.10 13.78
CA THR A 169 3.89 10.37 13.43
C THR A 169 4.30 10.34 11.96
N ALA A 170 3.56 11.04 11.08
CA ALA A 170 3.74 11.00 9.64
C ALA A 170 4.61 12.13 9.09
N SER A 171 5.61 11.76 8.28
CA SER A 171 6.38 12.65 7.41
C SER A 171 5.91 12.46 5.96
N LEU A 172 5.61 13.56 5.28
CA LEU A 172 5.08 13.54 3.91
C LEU A 172 6.01 14.31 2.97
N GLN A 173 6.19 13.75 1.77
CA GLN A 173 6.91 14.40 0.68
C GLN A 173 6.02 14.46 -0.56
N SER A 174 6.00 15.60 -1.22
CA SER A 174 5.30 15.78 -2.48
C SER A 174 6.13 15.27 -3.64
N GLY A 175 5.51 14.50 -4.53
CA GLY A 175 6.10 14.00 -5.79
C GLY A 175 5.22 14.33 -6.99
N LEU A 176 5.77 14.15 -8.21
CA LEU A 176 5.08 14.37 -9.47
C LEU A 176 4.27 15.68 -9.50
N LEU A 177 4.94 16.80 -9.23
CA LEU A 177 4.33 18.15 -9.22
C LEU A 177 3.10 18.26 -8.29
N GLY A 178 3.09 17.54 -7.18
CA GLY A 178 2.00 17.56 -6.21
C GLY A 178 0.89 16.53 -6.44
N HIS A 179 1.00 15.68 -7.46
CA HIS A 179 -0.02 14.65 -7.73
C HIS A 179 0.11 13.39 -6.88
N VAL A 180 1.27 13.18 -6.28
CA VAL A 180 1.56 12.03 -5.41
C VAL A 180 2.10 12.52 -4.08
N MET A 181 1.63 11.95 -2.98
CA MET A 181 2.29 12.04 -1.68
C MET A 181 3.06 10.74 -1.42
N ARG A 182 4.30 10.88 -0.97
CA ARG A 182 5.07 9.81 -0.34
C ARG A 182 5.00 9.99 1.16
N PHE A 183 4.87 8.92 1.88
CA PHE A 183 4.72 9.00 3.34
C PHE A 183 5.55 7.95 4.06
N VAL A 184 6.03 8.33 5.22
CA VAL A 184 6.58 7.45 6.25
C VAL A 184 5.96 7.88 7.56
N ALA A 185 5.29 6.97 8.26
CA ALA A 185 4.69 7.24 9.55
C ALA A 185 5.17 6.19 10.57
N TYR A 186 5.66 6.65 11.71
CA TYR A 186 6.17 5.79 12.78
C TYR A 186 5.11 5.65 13.87
N LYS A 187 4.90 4.42 14.33
CA LYS A 187 4.06 4.15 15.49
C LYS A 187 4.84 4.51 16.77
N ASN A 188 4.25 5.39 17.57
CA ASN A 188 4.81 5.83 18.86
C ASN A 188 4.78 4.71 19.91
#